data_ee030238f0dfa09eed2f3bb3af624e86
#
_entry.id   ee030238f0dfa09eed2f3bb3af624e86
#
_cell.length_a   1.000
_cell.length_b   1.000
_cell.length_c   1.000
_cell.angle_alpha   90.00
_cell.angle_beta   90.00
_cell.angle_gamma   90.00
#
_symmetry.space_group_name_H-M   'P 1'
#
loop_
_entity.id
_entity.type
_entity.pdbx_description
1 polymer ?
#
loop_
_entity_poly.entity_id
_entity_poly.type
_entity_poly.pdbx_seq_one_letter_code
_entity_poly.pdbx_strand_id
1 'polypeptide(L)'
;MAFGEIHIPYWEEAGFERRTCRVTGQLFWTRDVDRDTCGDSIEDPYTFIGKPIIEGFPMRGKALKDAMREMFLSFFEQRGHPRITPYPVIARWRDDIHLTIASIADFQPHVTSGMVPPPANPLGISQPCIRLTDVAAVGRSGRHLSTFEMMAHHAFNRPKDDDVVYWIDQCVRYCDEMLCDHLGIDPAEITYLENPWSGGGNAGPALEVIVGGLELATLVFMNLEEHEKGDIEIKGLRYREMDLQIIDTGYGLERFCWAAAGTPTIYEAIYPESVDWLKSLAGFDEMVSSLGLSAKTEVLLGELSRLAGILNIDVGTDVDSLYSILCERMVESGLDISVEELKRLTEPLSGIYAIPDHMHAICNMLGDGLVPSNAKAGYLVRMLSRRVCRMKEDLDLNVSLADLGAHHIDTHLDYSGFVQSREGALAILSLEEERYHEMLRKGEAAVRTALRELPQDATEAPDDTLFRLAEERGLNPDMVASIANAAGWSQLGVRVGFAADMAARNAERTKAAASSRGHSEVFDSDFPATALDF
;
A
#
# COMPACT_ATOMS: atom_id res chain seq x y z
N MET A 1 1.48 3.32 27.63
CA MET A 1 1.07 2.05 28.28
C MET A 1 1.79 0.94 27.54
N ALA A 2 2.63 0.18 28.21
CA ALA A 2 3.25 -0.98 27.58
C ALA A 2 2.19 -2.06 27.41
N PHE A 3 2.12 -2.72 26.25
CA PHE A 3 1.12 -3.76 25.96
C PHE A 3 1.16 -4.90 27.00
N GLY A 4 2.33 -5.15 27.59
CA GLY A 4 2.53 -6.18 28.64
C GLY A 4 1.86 -5.92 29.97
N GLU A 5 1.21 -4.77 30.17
CA GLU A 5 0.38 -4.51 31.35
C GLU A 5 -1.10 -4.87 31.11
N ILE A 6 -1.47 -5.23 29.88
CA ILE A 6 -2.82 -5.62 29.51
C ILE A 6 -2.92 -7.14 29.67
N HIS A 7 -3.76 -7.56 30.62
CA HIS A 7 -4.06 -8.98 30.78
C HIS A 7 -5.07 -9.43 29.72
N ILE A 8 -4.67 -10.42 28.92
CA ILE A 8 -5.50 -11.06 27.89
C ILE A 8 -5.61 -12.54 28.27
N PRO A 9 -6.74 -12.97 28.87
CA PRO A 9 -6.94 -14.36 29.29
C PRO A 9 -6.66 -15.39 28.18
N TYR A 10 -6.96 -15.02 26.95
CA TYR A 10 -6.74 -15.88 25.79
C TYR A 10 -5.28 -16.31 25.60
N TRP A 11 -4.31 -15.46 25.94
CA TRP A 11 -2.90 -15.84 25.81
C TRP A 11 -2.55 -17.09 26.65
N GLU A 12 -3.05 -17.14 27.87
CA GLU A 12 -2.84 -18.29 28.77
C GLU A 12 -3.61 -19.51 28.29
N GLU A 13 -4.88 -19.34 27.90
CA GLU A 13 -5.75 -20.42 27.43
C GLU A 13 -5.22 -21.08 26.15
N ALA A 14 -4.70 -20.28 25.22
CA ALA A 14 -4.20 -20.74 23.92
C ALA A 14 -2.72 -21.12 23.93
N GLY A 15 -2.02 -20.95 25.06
CA GLY A 15 -0.62 -21.34 25.23
C GLY A 15 0.39 -20.38 24.57
N PHE A 16 0.06 -19.10 24.45
CA PHE A 16 1.00 -18.10 23.98
C PHE A 16 2.00 -17.70 25.07
N GLU A 17 3.25 -17.53 24.68
CA GLU A 17 4.32 -16.98 25.51
C GLU A 17 4.77 -15.63 24.95
N ARG A 18 5.02 -14.65 25.85
CA ARG A 18 5.61 -13.37 25.50
C ARG A 18 7.12 -13.47 25.42
N ARG A 19 7.69 -13.04 24.31
CA ARG A 19 9.13 -13.10 24.03
C ARG A 19 9.68 -11.77 23.54
N THR A 20 10.99 -11.65 23.56
CA THR A 20 11.72 -10.52 22.96
C THR A 20 12.45 -11.00 21.71
N CYS A 21 12.21 -10.35 20.57
CA CYS A 21 12.92 -10.64 19.34
C CYS A 21 14.42 -10.35 19.51
N ARG A 22 15.26 -11.35 19.22
CA ARG A 22 16.72 -11.19 19.37
C ARG A 22 17.34 -10.23 18.36
N VAL A 23 16.65 -9.99 17.23
CA VAL A 23 17.12 -9.13 16.14
C VAL A 23 16.66 -7.69 16.33
N THR A 24 15.35 -7.47 16.61
CA THR A 24 14.77 -6.12 16.68
C THR A 24 14.63 -5.59 18.12
N GLY A 25 14.65 -6.48 19.12
CA GLY A 25 14.36 -6.12 20.52
C GLY A 25 12.87 -5.90 20.80
N GLN A 26 11.99 -6.01 19.81
CA GLN A 26 10.55 -5.87 19.98
C GLN A 26 9.94 -7.05 20.73
N LEU A 27 8.82 -6.80 21.42
CA LEU A 27 8.08 -7.80 22.17
C LEU A 27 7.01 -8.43 21.28
N PHE A 28 6.89 -9.76 21.34
CA PHE A 28 5.90 -10.51 20.56
C PHE A 28 5.38 -11.73 21.34
N TRP A 29 4.23 -12.24 20.92
CA TRP A 29 3.57 -13.41 21.45
C TRP A 29 3.57 -14.54 20.42
N THR A 30 3.88 -15.75 20.86
CA THR A 30 3.96 -16.95 20.01
C THR A 30 3.59 -18.21 20.79
N ARG A 31 3.13 -19.26 20.09
CA ARG A 31 2.97 -20.61 20.63
C ARG A 31 4.19 -21.50 20.37
N ASP A 32 5.07 -21.05 19.48
CA ASP A 32 6.32 -21.77 19.20
C ASP A 32 7.36 -21.43 20.28
N VAL A 33 7.64 -22.44 21.13
CA VAL A 33 8.59 -22.31 22.25
C VAL A 33 10.03 -22.13 21.81
N ASP A 34 10.35 -22.43 20.57
CA ASP A 34 11.71 -22.32 20.03
C ASP A 34 11.92 -21.02 19.22
N ARG A 35 10.85 -20.26 18.94
CA ARG A 35 10.91 -19.02 18.17
C ARG A 35 11.58 -17.90 18.94
N ASP A 36 12.65 -17.34 18.41
CA ASP A 36 13.43 -16.23 18.98
C ASP A 36 13.39 -14.94 18.14
N THR A 37 12.68 -14.95 17.00
CA THR A 37 12.43 -13.78 16.16
C THR A 37 10.93 -13.49 16.04
N CYS A 38 10.58 -12.22 15.81
CA CYS A 38 9.19 -11.78 15.79
C CYS A 38 8.43 -12.16 14.49
N GLY A 39 9.11 -12.69 13.50
CA GLY A 39 8.55 -13.00 12.19
C GLY A 39 8.59 -11.85 11.19
N ASP A 40 8.96 -10.63 11.61
CA ASP A 40 9.13 -9.44 10.74
C ASP A 40 10.53 -8.82 10.92
N SER A 41 11.54 -9.64 11.14
CA SER A 41 12.93 -9.20 11.20
C SER A 41 13.65 -9.46 9.88
N ILE A 42 14.82 -8.85 9.72
CA ILE A 42 15.67 -9.08 8.54
C ILE A 42 16.16 -10.53 8.40
N GLU A 43 15.99 -11.35 9.41
CA GLU A 43 16.33 -12.77 9.43
C GLU A 43 15.13 -13.67 9.15
N ASP A 44 13.90 -13.14 9.18
CA ASP A 44 12.69 -13.91 8.93
C ASP A 44 12.38 -13.97 7.43
N PRO A 45 12.44 -15.16 6.79
CA PRO A 45 12.10 -15.30 5.38
C PRO A 45 10.61 -15.41 5.15
N TYR A 46 10.15 -15.17 3.92
CA TYR A 46 8.81 -15.57 3.50
C TYR A 46 8.75 -17.08 3.29
N THR A 47 8.10 -17.80 4.21
CA THR A 47 8.02 -19.28 4.16
C THR A 47 6.94 -19.79 3.21
N PHE A 48 5.99 -18.93 2.82
CA PHE A 48 4.83 -19.28 1.99
C PHE A 48 5.11 -19.26 0.47
N ILE A 49 6.20 -18.63 0.00
CA ILE A 49 6.54 -18.61 -1.44
C ILE A 49 6.86 -20.04 -1.91
N GLY A 50 6.11 -20.53 -2.89
CA GLY A 50 6.17 -21.89 -3.40
C GLY A 50 5.49 -22.95 -2.51
N LYS A 51 5.04 -22.58 -1.30
CA LYS A 51 4.33 -23.44 -0.36
C LYS A 51 3.23 -22.62 0.35
N PRO A 52 2.05 -22.45 -0.25
CA PRO A 52 0.94 -21.72 0.35
C PRO A 52 0.68 -22.13 1.80
N ILE A 53 0.43 -21.16 2.67
CA ILE A 53 0.12 -21.37 4.10
C ILE A 53 -1.37 -21.20 4.41
N ILE A 54 -2.16 -20.74 3.44
CA ILE A 54 -3.62 -20.65 3.53
C ILE A 54 -4.20 -21.68 2.58
N GLU A 55 -5.08 -22.54 3.10
CA GLU A 55 -5.69 -23.62 2.34
C GLU A 55 -7.09 -23.27 1.82
N GLY A 56 -7.58 -24.02 0.83
CA GLY A 56 -8.96 -23.89 0.33
C GLY A 56 -9.17 -22.86 -0.79
N PHE A 57 -8.13 -22.18 -1.26
CA PHE A 57 -8.22 -21.14 -2.29
C PHE A 57 -7.36 -21.48 -3.52
N PRO A 58 -7.78 -22.41 -4.38
CA PRO A 58 -6.98 -22.85 -5.54
C PRO A 58 -7.03 -21.90 -6.74
N MET A 59 -7.66 -20.72 -6.59
CA MET A 59 -7.78 -19.69 -7.63
C MET A 59 -6.76 -18.58 -7.46
N ARG A 60 -6.67 -17.68 -8.45
CA ARG A 60 -5.85 -16.44 -8.44
C ARG A 60 -6.68 -15.26 -8.93
N GLY A 61 -6.09 -14.06 -8.91
CA GLY A 61 -6.69 -12.85 -9.45
C GLY A 61 -7.98 -12.43 -8.75
N LYS A 62 -8.90 -11.87 -9.54
CA LYS A 62 -10.20 -11.39 -9.01
C LYS A 62 -10.99 -12.45 -8.26
N ALA A 63 -11.02 -13.68 -8.77
CA ALA A 63 -11.74 -14.77 -8.11
C ALA A 63 -11.21 -15.09 -6.72
N LEU A 64 -9.89 -15.04 -6.52
CA LEU A 64 -9.26 -15.20 -5.20
C LEU A 64 -9.60 -14.05 -4.26
N LYS A 65 -9.52 -12.82 -4.74
CA LYS A 65 -9.88 -11.63 -3.96
C LYS A 65 -11.34 -11.69 -3.51
N ASP A 66 -12.25 -12.00 -4.42
CA ASP A 66 -13.68 -12.09 -4.13
C ASP A 66 -13.98 -13.20 -3.11
N ALA A 67 -13.37 -14.37 -3.26
CA ALA A 67 -13.55 -15.50 -2.33
C ALA A 67 -12.99 -15.20 -0.93
N MET A 68 -11.81 -14.58 -0.84
CA MET A 68 -11.18 -14.21 0.42
C MET A 68 -11.99 -13.12 1.15
N ARG A 69 -12.42 -12.10 0.44
CA ARG A 69 -13.30 -11.04 0.96
C ARG A 69 -14.61 -11.61 1.49
N GLU A 70 -15.24 -12.50 0.72
CA GLU A 70 -16.50 -13.14 1.11
C GLU A 70 -16.31 -14.01 2.36
N MET A 71 -15.24 -14.77 2.43
CA MET A 71 -14.91 -15.58 3.62
C MET A 71 -14.80 -14.69 4.86
N PHE A 72 -14.02 -13.59 4.77
CA PHE A 72 -13.84 -12.65 5.89
C PHE A 72 -15.17 -12.01 6.32
N LEU A 73 -15.90 -11.43 5.41
CA LEU A 73 -17.17 -10.74 5.72
C LEU A 73 -18.22 -11.72 6.27
N SER A 74 -18.31 -12.92 5.71
CA SER A 74 -19.24 -13.95 6.21
C SER A 74 -18.85 -14.45 7.61
N PHE A 75 -17.56 -14.58 7.91
CA PHE A 75 -17.06 -14.96 9.22
C PHE A 75 -17.52 -13.98 10.31
N PHE A 76 -17.38 -12.68 10.05
CA PHE A 76 -17.78 -11.63 10.99
C PHE A 76 -19.29 -11.41 11.02
N GLU A 77 -19.98 -11.55 9.90
CA GLU A 77 -21.45 -11.45 9.85
C GLU A 77 -22.13 -12.52 10.72
N GLN A 78 -21.62 -13.77 10.69
CA GLN A 78 -22.07 -14.86 11.57
C GLN A 78 -21.83 -14.57 13.07
N ARG A 79 -20.94 -13.63 13.38
CA ARG A 79 -20.61 -13.17 14.73
C ARG A 79 -21.23 -11.82 15.09
N GLY A 80 -22.27 -11.43 14.34
CA GLY A 80 -23.09 -10.25 14.63
C GLY A 80 -22.50 -8.92 14.15
N HIS A 81 -21.60 -8.96 13.15
CA HIS A 81 -21.08 -7.75 12.52
C HIS A 81 -21.76 -7.54 11.15
N PRO A 82 -22.79 -6.70 11.04
CA PRO A 82 -23.39 -6.37 9.76
C PRO A 82 -22.35 -5.86 8.78
N ARG A 83 -22.45 -6.30 7.54
CA ARG A 83 -21.64 -5.76 6.45
C ARG A 83 -22.10 -4.37 6.11
N ILE A 84 -21.18 -3.44 5.99
CA ILE A 84 -21.47 -2.11 5.47
C ILE A 84 -20.83 -1.92 4.09
N THR A 85 -21.45 -1.08 3.28
CA THR A 85 -20.91 -0.69 1.98
C THR A 85 -19.60 0.09 2.16
N PRO A 86 -18.55 -0.22 1.40
CA PRO A 86 -17.31 0.53 1.48
C PRO A 86 -17.52 1.99 1.02
N TYR A 87 -16.74 2.88 1.60
CA TYR A 87 -16.71 4.28 1.24
C TYR A 87 -15.89 4.51 -0.03
N PRO A 88 -16.09 5.65 -0.71
CA PRO A 88 -15.24 6.02 -1.85
C PRO A 88 -13.76 6.12 -1.47
N VAL A 89 -12.87 5.81 -2.41
CA VAL A 89 -11.43 6.02 -2.19
C VAL A 89 -11.04 7.50 -2.10
N ILE A 90 -11.95 8.40 -2.45
CA ILE A 90 -11.79 9.85 -2.32
C ILE A 90 -12.43 10.31 -1.01
N ALA A 91 -11.64 10.69 -0.04
CA ALA A 91 -12.07 11.09 1.31
C ALA A 91 -12.68 12.51 1.29
N ARG A 92 -13.91 12.66 0.74
CA ARG A 92 -14.58 13.98 0.61
C ARG A 92 -15.17 14.52 1.91
N TRP A 93 -15.28 13.68 2.94
CA TRP A 93 -15.78 14.04 4.27
C TRP A 93 -14.70 14.59 5.22
N ARG A 94 -13.46 14.67 4.76
CA ARG A 94 -12.29 15.13 5.52
C ARG A 94 -11.48 16.13 4.71
N ASP A 95 -10.84 17.07 5.40
CA ASP A 95 -9.98 18.08 4.75
C ASP A 95 -8.46 17.78 4.92
N ASP A 96 -8.11 16.87 5.81
CA ASP A 96 -6.72 16.54 6.18
C ASP A 96 -6.11 15.45 5.30
N ILE A 97 -6.93 14.61 4.67
CA ILE A 97 -6.50 13.60 3.70
C ILE A 97 -7.26 13.74 2.37
N HIS A 98 -6.66 13.30 1.28
CA HIS A 98 -7.30 13.30 -0.03
C HIS A 98 -7.88 11.93 -0.42
N LEU A 99 -7.28 10.87 0.09
CA LEU A 99 -7.61 9.48 -0.26
C LEU A 99 -7.89 8.69 1.01
N THR A 100 -8.75 7.71 0.93
CA THR A 100 -9.00 6.74 2.00
C THR A 100 -7.79 5.82 2.10
N ILE A 101 -7.10 5.87 3.24
CA ILE A 101 -5.84 5.17 3.50
C ILE A 101 -5.97 3.96 4.43
N ALA A 102 -7.11 3.83 5.09
CA ALA A 102 -7.47 2.76 6.01
C ALA A 102 -8.98 2.77 6.24
N SER A 103 -9.57 1.65 6.66
CA SER A 103 -11.01 1.55 6.96
C SER A 103 -11.47 2.50 8.07
N ILE A 104 -10.62 2.71 9.10
CA ILE A 104 -10.96 3.64 10.19
C ILE A 104 -11.08 5.11 9.72
N ALA A 105 -10.43 5.46 8.60
CA ALA A 105 -10.52 6.80 8.03
C ALA A 105 -11.96 7.18 7.64
N ASP A 106 -12.82 6.19 7.38
CA ASP A 106 -14.23 6.37 7.06
C ASP A 106 -15.02 6.91 8.24
N PHE A 107 -14.57 6.61 9.46
CA PHE A 107 -15.19 6.97 10.73
C PHE A 107 -14.54 8.16 11.43
N GLN A 108 -13.34 8.54 10.98
CA GLN A 108 -12.60 9.69 11.53
C GLN A 108 -12.99 11.00 10.83
N PRO A 109 -13.08 12.13 11.59
CA PRO A 109 -13.03 12.22 13.05
C PRO A 109 -14.41 12.08 13.72
N HIS A 110 -15.49 12.00 12.95
CA HIS A 110 -16.86 12.23 13.46
C HIS A 110 -17.38 11.09 14.36
N VAL A 111 -17.17 9.83 13.95
CA VAL A 111 -17.58 8.67 14.75
C VAL A 111 -16.58 8.42 15.88
N THR A 112 -15.28 8.53 15.60
CA THR A 112 -14.23 8.29 16.60
C THR A 112 -14.21 9.33 17.72
N SER A 113 -14.75 10.53 17.49
CA SER A 113 -14.97 11.55 18.55
C SER A 113 -16.30 11.36 19.31
N GLY A 114 -17.16 10.43 18.86
CA GLY A 114 -18.47 10.22 19.45
C GLY A 114 -19.54 11.23 19.04
N MET A 115 -19.25 12.16 18.11
CA MET A 115 -20.21 13.15 17.61
C MET A 115 -21.33 12.52 16.79
N VAL A 116 -21.02 11.46 16.04
CA VAL A 116 -21.96 10.74 15.17
C VAL A 116 -21.91 9.26 15.53
N PRO A 117 -23.05 8.56 15.61
CA PRO A 117 -23.04 7.12 15.82
C PRO A 117 -22.45 6.39 14.59
N PRO A 118 -21.82 5.22 14.77
CA PRO A 118 -21.42 4.38 13.65
C PRO A 118 -22.65 3.86 12.89
N PRO A 119 -22.52 3.51 11.60
CA PRO A 119 -23.63 2.96 10.80
C PRO A 119 -24.16 1.62 11.35
N ALA A 120 -23.30 0.87 12.01
CA ALA A 120 -23.61 -0.33 12.79
C ALA A 120 -22.57 -0.51 13.89
N ASN A 121 -22.90 -1.23 14.98
CA ASN A 121 -21.97 -1.52 16.07
C ASN A 121 -22.25 -2.91 16.67
N PRO A 122 -21.37 -3.92 16.48
CA PRO A 122 -20.15 -3.88 15.66
C PRO A 122 -20.45 -3.86 14.16
N LEU A 123 -19.41 -3.75 13.31
CA LEU A 123 -19.55 -3.80 11.86
C LEU A 123 -18.39 -4.49 11.18
N GLY A 124 -18.64 -4.98 9.95
CA GLY A 124 -17.64 -5.53 9.04
C GLY A 124 -17.60 -4.76 7.72
N ILE A 125 -16.41 -4.52 7.19
CA ILE A 125 -16.19 -3.80 5.94
C ILE A 125 -14.97 -4.37 5.19
N SER A 126 -14.96 -4.28 3.86
CA SER A 126 -13.74 -4.39 3.05
C SER A 126 -13.58 -3.08 2.28
N GLN A 127 -12.67 -2.23 2.76
CA GLN A 127 -12.51 -0.87 2.28
C GLN A 127 -11.38 -0.76 1.27
N PRO A 128 -11.65 -0.36 0.00
CA PRO A 128 -10.61 0.01 -0.95
C PRO A 128 -9.82 1.21 -0.44
N CYS A 129 -8.50 1.07 -0.41
CA CYS A 129 -7.57 2.07 0.08
C CYS A 129 -6.52 2.42 -0.96
N ILE A 130 -6.01 3.66 -0.91
CA ILE A 130 -4.90 4.11 -1.76
C ILE A 130 -3.84 4.77 -0.88
N ARG A 131 -2.60 4.22 -0.93
CA ARG A 131 -1.42 4.77 -0.26
C ARG A 131 -0.31 4.97 -1.28
N LEU A 132 0.18 6.19 -1.41
CA LEU A 132 1.21 6.54 -2.38
C LEU A 132 2.57 6.87 -1.74
N THR A 133 2.72 6.60 -0.44
CA THR A 133 3.98 6.80 0.30
C THR A 133 5.11 5.99 -0.32
N ASP A 134 4.85 4.73 -0.64
CA ASP A 134 5.84 3.77 -1.14
C ASP A 134 5.71 3.50 -2.64
N VAL A 135 5.13 4.45 -3.39
CA VAL A 135 4.88 4.31 -4.84
C VAL A 135 6.13 3.97 -5.65
N ALA A 136 7.31 4.38 -5.18
CA ALA A 136 8.60 4.06 -5.81
C ALA A 136 9.01 2.60 -5.65
N ALA A 137 8.56 1.91 -4.59
CA ALA A 137 8.83 0.51 -4.32
C ALA A 137 7.86 -0.45 -5.04
N VAL A 138 6.72 0.08 -5.54
CA VAL A 138 5.74 -0.71 -6.30
C VAL A 138 6.38 -1.27 -7.58
N GLY A 139 6.16 -2.55 -7.82
CA GLY A 139 6.76 -3.31 -8.92
C GLY A 139 8.19 -3.80 -8.65
N ARG A 140 8.89 -3.25 -7.65
CA ARG A 140 10.30 -3.58 -7.36
C ARG A 140 10.45 -4.53 -6.17
N SER A 141 9.71 -4.30 -5.11
CA SER A 141 9.83 -5.07 -3.87
C SER A 141 9.07 -6.39 -3.87
N GLY A 142 8.21 -6.63 -4.86
CA GLY A 142 7.33 -7.80 -4.90
C GLY A 142 6.14 -7.76 -3.94
N ARG A 143 6.07 -6.79 -3.01
CA ARG A 143 5.07 -6.72 -1.93
C ARG A 143 4.34 -5.38 -1.77
N HIS A 144 4.93 -4.26 -2.21
CA HIS A 144 4.31 -2.95 -2.06
C HIS A 144 3.24 -2.70 -3.13
N LEU A 145 2.12 -2.14 -2.69
CA LEU A 145 0.97 -1.78 -3.52
C LEU A 145 0.64 -0.31 -3.32
N SER A 146 0.22 0.37 -4.39
CA SER A 146 -0.35 1.73 -4.28
C SER A 146 -1.83 1.69 -3.90
N THR A 147 -2.49 0.58 -4.14
CA THR A 147 -3.91 0.36 -3.82
C THR A 147 -4.12 -1.06 -3.28
N PHE A 148 -5.00 -1.20 -2.30
CA PHE A 148 -5.32 -2.48 -1.67
C PHE A 148 -6.69 -2.38 -1.00
N GLU A 149 -7.28 -3.51 -0.65
CA GLU A 149 -8.47 -3.56 0.19
C GLU A 149 -8.09 -3.89 1.64
N MET A 150 -8.58 -3.08 2.55
CA MET A 150 -8.48 -3.32 3.97
C MET A 150 -9.79 -3.96 4.45
N MET A 151 -9.79 -5.28 4.62
CA MET A 151 -10.85 -5.98 5.33
C MET A 151 -10.76 -5.59 6.81
N ALA A 152 -11.88 -5.28 7.44
CA ALA A 152 -11.88 -4.82 8.82
C ALA A 152 -13.16 -5.21 9.55
N HIS A 153 -13.04 -5.38 10.85
CA HIS A 153 -14.15 -5.34 11.76
C HIS A 153 -13.90 -4.26 12.81
N HIS A 154 -14.95 -3.53 13.16
CA HIS A 154 -14.89 -2.43 14.11
C HIS A 154 -15.94 -2.60 15.20
N ALA A 155 -15.60 -2.18 16.42
CA ALA A 155 -16.53 -2.04 17.52
C ALA A 155 -16.25 -0.74 18.28
N PHE A 156 -17.29 0.00 18.58
CA PHE A 156 -17.23 1.31 19.22
C PHE A 156 -17.86 1.18 20.62
N ASN A 157 -17.02 1.05 21.64
CA ASN A 157 -17.45 0.82 23.02
C ASN A 157 -17.50 2.12 23.80
N ARG A 158 -18.48 2.22 24.71
CA ARG A 158 -18.63 3.30 25.71
C ARG A 158 -18.63 2.70 27.11
N PRO A 159 -17.47 2.34 27.67
CA PRO A 159 -17.41 1.64 28.96
C PRO A 159 -18.05 2.42 30.12
N LYS A 160 -18.02 3.76 30.06
CA LYS A 160 -18.66 4.61 31.08
C LYS A 160 -20.18 4.52 31.08
N ASP A 161 -20.78 4.17 29.94
CA ASP A 161 -22.23 4.02 29.76
C ASP A 161 -22.67 2.55 29.87
N ASP A 162 -21.75 1.64 30.24
CA ASP A 162 -21.96 0.17 30.26
C ASP A 162 -22.33 -0.41 28.88
N ASP A 163 -21.94 0.28 27.81
CA ASP A 163 -22.17 -0.08 26.42
C ASP A 163 -20.86 -0.62 25.79
N VAL A 164 -20.58 -1.90 26.03
CA VAL A 164 -19.39 -2.59 25.55
C VAL A 164 -19.77 -3.80 24.72
N VAL A 165 -19.41 -3.78 23.43
CA VAL A 165 -19.62 -4.92 22.52
C VAL A 165 -18.59 -6.00 22.77
N TYR A 166 -17.31 -5.69 22.63
CA TYR A 166 -16.15 -6.52 23.01
C TYR A 166 -14.87 -5.68 22.98
N TRP A 167 -13.81 -6.20 23.64
CA TRP A 167 -12.52 -5.53 23.68
C TRP A 167 -11.39 -6.50 23.28
N ILE A 168 -10.17 -6.25 23.68
CA ILE A 168 -8.91 -6.87 23.21
C ILE A 168 -8.98 -8.40 23.18
N ASP A 169 -9.40 -9.06 24.27
CA ASP A 169 -9.42 -10.51 24.36
C ASP A 169 -10.26 -11.16 23.25
N GLN A 170 -11.49 -10.68 23.07
CA GLN A 170 -12.37 -11.20 22.03
C GLN A 170 -11.90 -10.86 20.61
N CYS A 171 -11.27 -9.69 20.41
CA CYS A 171 -10.70 -9.32 19.12
C CYS A 171 -9.58 -10.31 18.72
N VAL A 172 -8.68 -10.63 19.65
CA VAL A 172 -7.60 -11.59 19.41
C VAL A 172 -8.16 -13.00 19.17
N ARG A 173 -9.19 -13.42 19.94
CA ARG A 173 -9.87 -14.71 19.72
C ARG A 173 -10.45 -14.82 18.31
N TYR A 174 -11.15 -13.78 17.83
CA TYR A 174 -11.70 -13.77 16.48
C TYR A 174 -10.61 -13.86 15.42
N CYS A 175 -9.52 -13.14 15.59
CA CYS A 175 -8.38 -13.20 14.67
C CYS A 175 -7.78 -14.61 14.63
N ASP A 176 -7.48 -15.18 15.77
CA ASP A 176 -6.85 -16.49 15.89
C ASP A 176 -7.76 -17.62 15.37
N GLU A 177 -9.06 -17.60 15.70
CA GLU A 177 -10.07 -18.52 15.18
C GLU A 177 -10.16 -18.46 13.65
N MET A 178 -10.18 -17.24 13.09
CA MET A 178 -10.21 -17.08 11.64
C MET A 178 -8.97 -17.66 10.97
N LEU A 179 -7.79 -17.38 11.51
CA LEU A 179 -6.52 -17.84 10.95
C LEU A 179 -6.36 -19.36 11.06
N CYS A 180 -6.64 -19.92 12.24
CA CYS A 180 -6.42 -21.35 12.50
C CYS A 180 -7.56 -22.23 11.93
N ASP A 181 -8.83 -21.91 12.27
CA ASP A 181 -9.95 -22.81 12.02
C ASP A 181 -10.55 -22.62 10.63
N HIS A 182 -10.49 -21.42 10.06
CA HIS A 182 -11.07 -21.12 8.74
C HIS A 182 -10.05 -21.06 7.61
N LEU A 183 -8.81 -20.65 7.89
CA LEU A 183 -7.75 -20.55 6.89
C LEU A 183 -6.71 -21.68 6.99
N GLY A 184 -6.80 -22.53 8.02
CA GLY A 184 -5.94 -23.70 8.19
C GLY A 184 -4.48 -23.38 8.50
N ILE A 185 -4.19 -22.15 8.98
CA ILE A 185 -2.83 -21.75 9.35
C ILE A 185 -2.39 -22.49 10.61
N ASP A 186 -1.17 -23.05 10.58
CA ASP A 186 -0.58 -23.69 11.76
C ASP A 186 -0.44 -22.65 12.89
N PRO A 187 -1.03 -22.92 14.07
CA PRO A 187 -0.93 -22.01 15.21
C PRO A 187 0.50 -21.64 15.61
N ALA A 188 1.48 -22.50 15.38
CA ALA A 188 2.89 -22.23 15.66
C ALA A 188 3.52 -21.19 14.72
N GLU A 189 2.94 -20.99 13.52
CA GLU A 189 3.44 -20.00 12.55
C GLU A 189 2.99 -18.57 12.89
N ILE A 190 2.00 -18.40 13.78
CA ILE A 190 1.40 -17.10 14.08
C ILE A 190 2.20 -16.41 15.19
N THR A 191 2.59 -15.16 14.93
CA THR A 191 3.12 -14.25 15.96
C THR A 191 2.30 -12.96 16.02
N TYR A 192 2.11 -12.44 17.24
CA TYR A 192 1.50 -11.16 17.50
C TYR A 192 2.57 -10.19 18.01
N LEU A 193 3.00 -9.26 17.16
CA LEU A 193 4.06 -8.31 17.47
C LEU A 193 3.46 -7.06 18.12
N GLU A 194 4.00 -6.63 19.25
CA GLU A 194 3.56 -5.42 19.95
C GLU A 194 4.11 -4.16 19.26
N ASN A 195 3.24 -3.38 18.62
CA ASN A 195 3.63 -2.13 17.98
C ASN A 195 2.54 -1.06 18.16
N PRO A 196 2.67 -0.13 19.11
CA PRO A 196 1.68 0.92 19.34
C PRO A 196 1.40 1.73 18.06
N TRP A 197 0.11 1.90 17.78
CA TRP A 197 -0.37 2.61 16.60
C TRP A 197 -0.76 4.05 16.92
N SER A 198 -0.55 4.96 15.95
CA SER A 198 -1.07 6.32 15.98
C SER A 198 -1.37 6.83 14.57
N GLY A 199 -2.53 7.48 14.39
CA GLY A 199 -2.93 8.03 13.09
C GLY A 199 -4.26 8.78 13.15
N GLY A 200 -4.42 9.80 12.30
CA GLY A 200 -5.68 10.55 12.18
C GLY A 200 -6.17 11.21 13.48
N GLY A 201 -5.27 11.57 14.39
CA GLY A 201 -5.59 12.17 15.67
C GLY A 201 -5.92 11.17 16.79
N ASN A 202 -5.81 9.87 16.53
CA ASN A 202 -6.06 8.81 17.51
C ASN A 202 -4.82 7.93 17.70
N ALA A 203 -4.77 7.18 18.82
CA ALA A 203 -3.72 6.21 19.10
C ALA A 203 -4.20 5.11 20.05
N GLY A 204 -3.38 4.05 20.17
CA GLY A 204 -3.62 2.98 21.13
C GLY A 204 -2.60 1.85 21.02
N PRO A 205 -2.65 0.89 21.94
CA PRO A 205 -1.93 -0.37 21.79
C PRO A 205 -2.33 -1.07 20.49
N ALA A 206 -1.39 -1.78 19.86
CA ALA A 206 -1.69 -2.56 18.67
C ALA A 206 -0.84 -3.82 18.59
N LEU A 207 -1.37 -4.81 17.89
CA LEU A 207 -0.73 -6.07 17.55
C LEU A 207 -0.66 -6.21 16.04
N GLU A 208 0.54 -6.37 15.51
CA GLU A 208 0.74 -6.82 14.14
C GLU A 208 0.73 -8.34 14.12
N VAL A 209 -0.04 -8.90 13.19
CA VAL A 209 -0.24 -10.34 13.04
C VAL A 209 0.66 -10.83 11.92
N ILE A 210 1.72 -11.52 12.27
CA ILE A 210 2.73 -11.99 11.33
C ILE A 210 2.60 -13.50 11.14
N VAL A 211 2.58 -13.92 9.89
CA VAL A 211 2.53 -15.34 9.53
C VAL A 211 3.47 -15.59 8.35
N GLY A 212 4.37 -16.54 8.50
CA GLY A 212 5.31 -16.91 7.45
C GLY A 212 6.20 -15.75 6.96
N GLY A 213 6.54 -14.82 7.86
CA GLY A 213 7.34 -13.62 7.52
C GLY A 213 6.52 -12.45 6.96
N LEU A 214 5.20 -12.58 6.84
CA LEU A 214 4.32 -11.57 6.25
C LEU A 214 3.36 -11.03 7.31
N GLU A 215 3.31 -9.70 7.48
CA GLU A 215 2.26 -9.04 8.24
C GLU A 215 0.93 -9.18 7.48
N LEU A 216 0.00 -9.98 8.00
CA LEU A 216 -1.33 -10.19 7.42
C LEU A 216 -2.34 -9.16 7.90
N ALA A 217 -2.23 -8.75 9.17
CA ALA A 217 -3.19 -7.85 9.79
C ALA A 217 -2.55 -7.01 10.89
N THR A 218 -3.24 -5.91 11.24
CA THR A 218 -2.97 -5.10 12.43
C THR A 218 -4.26 -4.99 13.24
N LEU A 219 -4.20 -5.30 14.53
CA LEU A 219 -5.29 -5.15 15.49
C LEU A 219 -5.00 -3.93 16.36
N VAL A 220 -5.75 -2.85 16.20
CA VAL A 220 -5.57 -1.60 16.96
C VAL A 220 -6.65 -1.47 18.02
N PHE A 221 -6.24 -1.16 19.23
CA PHE A 221 -7.09 -0.96 20.40
C PHE A 221 -7.08 0.53 20.75
N MET A 222 -7.82 1.30 19.98
CA MET A 222 -7.79 2.75 20.02
C MET A 222 -8.55 3.27 21.24
N ASN A 223 -7.84 3.93 22.15
CA ASN A 223 -8.40 4.52 23.36
C ASN A 223 -7.79 5.89 23.70
N LEU A 224 -6.98 6.44 22.78
CA LEU A 224 -6.28 7.70 22.97
C LEU A 224 -6.63 8.69 21.86
N GLU A 225 -6.78 9.98 22.23
CA GLU A 225 -6.93 11.08 21.29
C GLU A 225 -5.77 12.08 21.40
N GLU A 226 -5.34 12.65 20.28
CA GLU A 226 -4.30 13.67 20.26
C GLU A 226 -4.75 14.93 20.99
N HIS A 227 -3.91 15.41 21.90
CA HIS A 227 -4.22 16.57 22.70
C HIS A 227 -2.95 17.28 23.17
N GLU A 228 -2.83 18.61 22.96
CA GLU A 228 -1.64 19.39 23.30
C GLU A 228 -1.19 19.23 24.76
N LYS A 229 -2.13 19.02 25.69
CA LYS A 229 -1.86 18.83 27.13
C LYS A 229 -1.93 17.36 27.56
N GLY A 230 -1.87 16.43 26.59
CA GLY A 230 -1.84 15.00 26.88
C GLY A 230 -0.61 14.59 27.69
N ASP A 231 -0.74 13.62 28.54
CA ASP A 231 0.29 13.05 29.42
C ASP A 231 0.97 11.79 28.82
N ILE A 232 0.42 11.26 27.73
CA ILE A 232 0.95 10.08 27.02
C ILE A 232 1.63 10.55 25.75
N GLU A 233 2.87 10.11 25.52
CA GLU A 233 3.64 10.43 24.31
C GLU A 233 3.81 9.18 23.45
N ILE A 234 3.41 9.27 22.16
CA ILE A 234 3.59 8.20 21.15
C ILE A 234 4.14 8.85 19.87
N LYS A 235 5.30 8.40 19.39
CA LYS A 235 5.93 8.89 18.15
C LYS A 235 6.08 10.42 18.10
N GLY A 236 6.34 11.04 19.25
CA GLY A 236 6.56 12.49 19.37
C GLY A 236 5.29 13.36 19.43
N LEU A 237 4.12 12.76 19.42
CA LEU A 237 2.82 13.43 19.60
C LEU A 237 2.26 13.13 21.00
N ARG A 238 1.47 14.08 21.54
CA ARG A 238 0.85 13.94 22.85
C ARG A 238 -0.60 13.51 22.76
N TYR A 239 -0.98 12.58 23.62
CA TYR A 239 -2.31 11.97 23.68
C TYR A 239 -2.86 12.00 25.11
N ARG A 240 -4.19 11.95 25.21
CA ARG A 240 -4.91 11.67 26.45
C ARG A 240 -5.90 10.53 26.22
N GLU A 241 -6.35 9.90 27.29
CA GLU A 241 -7.42 8.91 27.22
C GLU A 241 -8.72 9.54 26.70
N MET A 242 -9.41 8.83 25.83
CA MET A 242 -10.74 9.20 25.34
C MET A 242 -11.83 8.34 25.98
N ASP A 243 -13.08 8.81 25.91
CA ASP A 243 -14.22 8.08 26.51
C ASP A 243 -14.60 6.83 25.71
N LEU A 244 -14.28 6.81 24.42
CA LEU A 244 -14.50 5.67 23.54
C LEU A 244 -13.32 4.69 23.59
N GLN A 245 -13.66 3.40 23.54
CA GLN A 245 -12.71 2.32 23.26
C GLN A 245 -13.10 1.69 21.92
N ILE A 246 -12.25 1.85 20.92
CA ILE A 246 -12.56 1.44 19.56
C ILE A 246 -11.67 0.26 19.16
N ILE A 247 -12.31 -0.84 18.75
CA ILE A 247 -11.63 -1.89 17.99
C ILE A 247 -11.50 -1.39 16.56
N ASP A 248 -10.27 -1.20 16.14
CA ASP A 248 -9.90 -0.87 14.77
C ASP A 248 -8.99 -1.98 14.25
N THR A 249 -9.42 -2.67 13.21
CA THR A 249 -8.63 -3.74 12.63
C THR A 249 -8.38 -3.51 11.15
N GLY A 250 -7.26 -3.99 10.66
CA GLY A 250 -6.93 -3.93 9.24
C GLY A 250 -6.30 -5.24 8.78
N TYR A 251 -7.02 -5.99 7.97
CA TYR A 251 -6.57 -7.24 7.34
C TYR A 251 -6.33 -6.96 5.86
N GLY A 252 -5.08 -7.12 5.41
CA GLY A 252 -4.70 -6.83 4.02
C GLY A 252 -5.19 -7.90 3.07
N LEU A 253 -6.31 -7.71 2.35
CA LEU A 253 -6.88 -8.68 1.42
C LEU A 253 -5.83 -9.27 0.48
N GLU A 254 -5.03 -8.44 -0.16
CA GLU A 254 -4.02 -8.84 -1.13
C GLU A 254 -2.90 -9.67 -0.50
N ARG A 255 -2.54 -9.39 0.77
CA ARG A 255 -1.56 -10.18 1.51
C ARG A 255 -2.10 -11.58 1.84
N PHE A 256 -3.35 -11.70 2.22
CA PHE A 256 -4.02 -13.00 2.38
C PHE A 256 -4.07 -13.76 1.06
N CYS A 257 -4.41 -13.09 -0.04
CA CYS A 257 -4.38 -13.70 -1.36
C CYS A 257 -2.98 -14.18 -1.74
N TRP A 258 -1.94 -13.41 -1.43
CA TRP A 258 -0.57 -13.79 -1.71
C TRP A 258 -0.12 -15.00 -0.88
N ALA A 259 -0.42 -15.02 0.41
CA ALA A 259 -0.18 -16.16 1.29
C ALA A 259 -0.92 -17.44 0.86
N ALA A 260 -2.12 -17.30 0.27
CA ALA A 260 -2.91 -18.40 -0.29
C ALA A 260 -2.41 -18.87 -1.66
N ALA A 261 -1.88 -17.96 -2.49
CA ALA A 261 -1.38 -18.31 -3.81
C ALA A 261 0.07 -18.82 -3.78
N GLY A 262 0.88 -18.38 -2.83
CA GLY A 262 2.29 -18.75 -2.71
C GLY A 262 3.14 -18.36 -3.92
N THR A 263 2.72 -17.33 -4.67
CA THR A 263 3.42 -16.86 -5.87
C THR A 263 4.71 -16.11 -5.50
N PRO A 264 5.67 -15.98 -6.42
CA PRO A 264 6.89 -15.22 -6.17
C PRO A 264 6.63 -13.77 -5.74
N THR A 265 5.63 -13.11 -6.33
CA THR A 265 5.25 -11.75 -5.99
C THR A 265 3.74 -11.65 -5.72
N ILE A 266 3.34 -10.61 -4.97
CA ILE A 266 1.94 -10.31 -4.71
C ILE A 266 1.16 -10.02 -6.01
N TYR A 267 1.82 -9.42 -7.02
CA TYR A 267 1.18 -9.06 -8.30
C TYR A 267 0.72 -10.28 -9.08
N GLU A 268 1.46 -11.38 -9.04
CA GLU A 268 1.12 -12.65 -9.70
C GLU A 268 -0.03 -13.38 -8.99
N ALA A 269 -0.25 -13.07 -7.71
CA ALA A 269 -1.41 -13.57 -6.97
C ALA A 269 -2.69 -12.82 -7.32
N ILE A 270 -2.62 -11.47 -7.44
CA ILE A 270 -3.80 -10.60 -7.52
C ILE A 270 -4.12 -10.07 -8.91
N TYR A 271 -3.14 -10.01 -9.82
CA TYR A 271 -3.29 -9.52 -11.20
C TYR A 271 -2.70 -10.49 -12.25
N PRO A 272 -2.88 -11.82 -12.14
CA PRO A 272 -2.20 -12.77 -13.01
C PRO A 272 -2.47 -12.51 -14.50
N GLU A 273 -3.73 -12.22 -14.86
CA GLU A 273 -4.12 -11.99 -16.25
C GLU A 273 -3.43 -10.75 -16.85
N SER A 274 -3.31 -9.67 -16.07
CA SER A 274 -2.63 -8.45 -16.50
C SER A 274 -1.12 -8.65 -16.59
N VAL A 275 -0.53 -9.38 -15.64
CA VAL A 275 0.91 -9.69 -15.62
C VAL A 275 1.28 -10.54 -16.83
N ASP A 276 0.52 -11.61 -17.12
CA ASP A 276 0.77 -12.50 -18.25
C ASP A 276 0.59 -11.77 -19.59
N TRP A 277 -0.44 -10.94 -19.69
CA TRP A 277 -0.66 -10.11 -20.88
C TRP A 277 0.50 -9.13 -21.13
N LEU A 278 0.96 -8.42 -20.10
CA LEU A 278 2.08 -7.47 -20.21
C LEU A 278 3.41 -8.18 -20.49
N LYS A 279 3.66 -9.34 -19.88
CA LYS A 279 4.83 -10.19 -20.21
C LYS A 279 4.84 -10.56 -21.70
N SER A 280 3.68 -10.96 -22.22
CA SER A 280 3.54 -11.29 -23.65
C SER A 280 3.75 -10.07 -24.57
N LEU A 281 3.18 -8.91 -24.23
CA LEU A 281 3.34 -7.68 -25.02
C LEU A 281 4.79 -7.17 -25.03
N ALA A 282 5.49 -7.32 -23.90
CA ALA A 282 6.89 -6.89 -23.74
C ALA A 282 7.91 -7.91 -24.31
N GLY A 283 7.46 -9.06 -24.82
CA GLY A 283 8.38 -10.12 -25.28
C GLY A 283 9.28 -10.65 -24.18
N PHE A 284 8.76 -10.71 -22.93
CA PHE A 284 9.55 -11.02 -21.74
C PHE A 284 10.14 -12.44 -21.81
N ASP A 285 9.39 -13.43 -22.26
CA ASP A 285 9.83 -14.83 -22.33
C ASP A 285 10.95 -15.03 -23.36
N GLU A 286 10.86 -14.32 -24.50
CA GLU A 286 11.92 -14.30 -25.52
C GLU A 286 13.20 -13.66 -24.98
N MET A 287 13.07 -12.57 -24.25
CA MET A 287 14.19 -11.89 -23.60
C MET A 287 14.87 -12.83 -22.57
N VAL A 288 14.11 -13.44 -21.68
CA VAL A 288 14.60 -14.40 -20.66
C VAL A 288 15.28 -15.59 -21.31
N SER A 289 14.71 -16.12 -22.40
CA SER A 289 15.29 -17.22 -23.17
C SER A 289 16.64 -16.83 -23.80
N SER A 290 16.75 -15.60 -24.31
CA SER A 290 17.97 -15.07 -24.89
C SER A 290 19.10 -14.91 -23.86
N LEU A 291 18.75 -14.72 -22.58
CA LEU A 291 19.70 -14.66 -21.47
C LEU A 291 20.08 -16.04 -20.92
N GLY A 292 19.41 -17.12 -21.38
CA GLY A 292 19.64 -18.49 -20.87
C GLY A 292 19.08 -18.70 -19.46
N LEU A 293 18.18 -17.85 -19.01
CA LEU A 293 17.63 -17.84 -17.64
C LEU A 293 16.31 -18.61 -17.50
N SER A 294 15.67 -19.07 -18.58
CA SER A 294 14.32 -19.66 -18.58
C SER A 294 14.10 -20.74 -17.52
N ALA A 295 15.09 -21.62 -17.31
CA ALA A 295 14.98 -22.70 -16.31
C ALA A 295 15.16 -22.22 -14.86
N LYS A 296 15.63 -20.99 -14.63
CA LYS A 296 15.95 -20.43 -13.31
C LYS A 296 14.99 -19.30 -12.90
N THR A 297 14.20 -18.78 -13.83
CA THR A 297 13.46 -17.52 -13.63
C THR A 297 12.51 -17.57 -12.43
N GLU A 298 11.69 -18.61 -12.29
CA GLU A 298 10.75 -18.73 -11.17
C GLU A 298 11.47 -18.81 -9.82
N VAL A 299 12.54 -19.59 -9.75
CA VAL A 299 13.35 -19.73 -8.54
C VAL A 299 14.05 -18.41 -8.21
N LEU A 300 14.60 -17.74 -9.21
CA LEU A 300 15.23 -16.43 -9.07
C LEU A 300 14.24 -15.38 -8.58
N LEU A 301 13.03 -15.34 -9.13
CA LEU A 301 12.00 -14.38 -8.71
C LEU A 301 11.50 -14.68 -7.29
N GLY A 302 11.34 -15.95 -6.92
CA GLY A 302 10.98 -16.35 -5.56
C GLY A 302 12.02 -15.91 -4.54
N GLU A 303 13.31 -16.17 -4.81
CA GLU A 303 14.41 -15.73 -3.94
C GLU A 303 14.53 -14.20 -3.92
N LEU A 304 14.36 -13.52 -5.08
CA LEU A 304 14.38 -12.06 -5.14
C LEU A 304 13.30 -11.44 -4.24
N SER A 305 12.08 -11.95 -4.30
CA SER A 305 10.97 -11.41 -3.49
C SER A 305 11.17 -11.65 -2.00
N ARG A 306 11.72 -12.82 -1.66
CA ARG A 306 12.12 -13.16 -0.29
C ARG A 306 13.20 -12.19 0.23
N LEU A 307 14.25 -11.97 -0.56
CA LEU A 307 15.36 -11.09 -0.21
C LEU A 307 14.96 -9.61 -0.21
N ALA A 308 14.13 -9.18 -1.15
CA ALA A 308 13.62 -7.82 -1.20
C ALA A 308 12.73 -7.48 0.01
N GLY A 309 11.99 -8.46 0.53
CA GLY A 309 11.26 -8.33 1.79
C GLY A 309 12.18 -8.09 2.99
N ILE A 310 13.32 -8.79 3.03
CA ILE A 310 14.31 -8.71 4.10
C ILE A 310 15.09 -7.37 4.07
N LEU A 311 15.44 -6.89 2.88
CA LEU A 311 16.35 -5.74 2.73
C LEU A 311 15.70 -4.39 2.96
N ASN A 312 14.42 -4.35 3.25
CA ASN A 312 13.66 -3.10 3.43
C ASN A 312 14.13 -2.05 2.41
N ILE A 313 13.71 -2.18 1.15
CA ILE A 313 14.13 -1.29 0.06
C ILE A 313 13.51 0.09 0.33
N ASP A 314 14.03 0.78 1.30
CA ASP A 314 13.66 2.16 1.59
C ASP A 314 14.07 3.06 0.41
N VAL A 315 13.20 4.01 0.13
CA VAL A 315 13.44 5.10 -0.81
C VAL A 315 14.70 5.85 -0.38
N GLY A 316 15.84 5.55 -0.99
CA GLY A 316 17.12 6.18 -0.66
C GLY A 316 18.34 5.24 -0.67
N THR A 317 18.14 3.92 -0.75
CA THR A 317 19.24 2.99 -0.93
C THR A 317 19.77 3.13 -2.37
N ASP A 318 21.09 3.24 -2.52
CA ASP A 318 21.73 3.19 -3.84
C ASP A 318 21.36 1.88 -4.54
N VAL A 319 20.70 2.02 -5.68
CA VAL A 319 20.15 0.88 -6.46
C VAL A 319 21.23 -0.13 -6.82
N ASP A 320 22.44 0.35 -7.14
CA ASP A 320 23.55 -0.54 -7.53
C ASP A 320 24.09 -1.34 -6.32
N SER A 321 24.15 -0.72 -5.16
CA SER A 321 24.49 -1.42 -3.91
C SER A 321 23.46 -2.49 -3.57
N LEU A 322 22.17 -2.21 -3.80
CA LEU A 322 21.10 -3.17 -3.58
C LEU A 322 21.22 -4.40 -4.49
N TYR A 323 21.47 -4.20 -5.79
CA TYR A 323 21.68 -5.31 -6.72
C TYR A 323 22.89 -6.15 -6.35
N SER A 324 23.96 -5.52 -5.85
CA SER A 324 25.17 -6.23 -5.40
C SER A 324 24.86 -7.13 -4.21
N ILE A 325 24.15 -6.61 -3.19
CA ILE A 325 23.72 -7.38 -2.01
C ILE A 325 22.78 -8.54 -2.42
N LEU A 326 21.84 -8.28 -3.33
CA LEU A 326 20.93 -9.31 -3.85
C LEU A 326 21.72 -10.43 -4.55
N CYS A 327 22.67 -10.09 -5.41
CA CYS A 327 23.50 -11.08 -6.10
C CYS A 327 24.33 -11.91 -5.12
N GLU A 328 24.97 -11.30 -4.12
CA GLU A 328 25.74 -12.01 -3.10
C GLU A 328 24.87 -13.07 -2.38
N ARG A 329 23.66 -12.67 -1.95
CA ARG A 329 22.73 -13.58 -1.28
C ARG A 329 22.18 -14.66 -2.21
N MET A 330 21.95 -14.35 -3.48
CA MET A 330 21.53 -15.34 -4.47
C MET A 330 22.61 -16.39 -4.71
N VAL A 331 23.88 -15.98 -4.75
CA VAL A 331 25.03 -16.90 -4.85
C VAL A 331 25.13 -17.77 -3.60
N GLU A 332 24.92 -17.21 -2.41
CA GLU A 332 24.85 -17.97 -1.15
C GLU A 332 23.73 -19.02 -1.16
N SER A 333 22.59 -18.71 -1.82
CA SER A 333 21.47 -19.63 -2.03
C SER A 333 21.72 -20.63 -3.19
N GLY A 334 22.91 -20.63 -3.81
CA GLY A 334 23.27 -21.53 -4.89
C GLY A 334 22.80 -21.10 -6.29
N LEU A 335 22.36 -19.85 -6.43
CA LEU A 335 21.91 -19.25 -7.70
C LEU A 335 23.01 -18.34 -8.25
N ASP A 336 23.74 -18.81 -9.25
CA ASP A 336 24.78 -18.04 -9.92
C ASP A 336 24.14 -17.07 -10.94
N ILE A 337 24.17 -15.79 -10.64
CA ILE A 337 23.67 -14.69 -11.47
C ILE A 337 24.53 -13.45 -11.26
N SER A 338 24.88 -12.78 -12.35
CA SER A 338 25.58 -11.49 -12.30
C SER A 338 24.62 -10.32 -12.04
N VAL A 339 25.15 -9.20 -11.54
CA VAL A 339 24.38 -7.96 -11.34
C VAL A 339 23.71 -7.50 -12.64
N GLU A 340 24.41 -7.60 -13.76
CA GLU A 340 23.88 -7.21 -15.07
C GLU A 340 22.72 -8.10 -15.52
N GLU A 341 22.82 -9.41 -15.36
CA GLU A 341 21.73 -10.34 -15.67
C GLU A 341 20.53 -10.13 -14.75
N LEU A 342 20.77 -9.90 -13.46
CA LEU A 342 19.72 -9.60 -12.51
C LEU A 342 18.97 -8.30 -12.86
N LYS A 343 19.70 -7.23 -13.21
CA LYS A 343 19.09 -5.97 -13.68
C LYS A 343 18.25 -6.19 -14.94
N ARG A 344 18.80 -6.88 -15.94
CA ARG A 344 18.08 -7.16 -17.20
C ARG A 344 16.80 -7.97 -16.99
N LEU A 345 16.77 -8.83 -15.97
CA LEU A 345 15.59 -9.59 -15.59
C LEU A 345 14.55 -8.71 -14.85
N THR A 346 15.01 -7.91 -13.88
CA THR A 346 14.13 -7.23 -12.92
C THR A 346 13.62 -5.86 -13.39
N GLU A 347 14.39 -5.15 -14.23
CA GLU A 347 13.98 -3.84 -14.74
C GLU A 347 12.66 -3.88 -15.54
N PRO A 348 12.49 -4.80 -16.53
CA PRO A 348 11.20 -4.94 -17.21
C PRO A 348 10.08 -5.38 -16.28
N LEU A 349 10.35 -6.31 -15.35
CA LEU A 349 9.37 -6.79 -14.40
C LEU A 349 8.86 -5.70 -13.49
N SER A 350 9.68 -4.73 -13.11
CA SER A 350 9.26 -3.58 -12.32
C SER A 350 8.11 -2.82 -12.99
N GLY A 351 8.18 -2.60 -14.30
CA GLY A 351 7.09 -1.99 -15.07
C GLY A 351 5.88 -2.92 -15.21
N ILE A 352 6.12 -4.19 -15.56
CA ILE A 352 5.07 -5.20 -15.74
C ILE A 352 4.22 -5.37 -14.47
N TYR A 353 4.81 -5.32 -13.29
CA TYR A 353 4.12 -5.42 -12.02
C TYR A 353 3.48 -4.09 -11.56
N ALA A 354 4.14 -2.97 -11.81
CA ALA A 354 3.64 -1.67 -11.36
C ALA A 354 2.45 -1.16 -12.19
N ILE A 355 2.39 -1.47 -13.49
CA ILE A 355 1.30 -1.02 -14.37
C ILE A 355 -0.08 -1.50 -13.86
N PRO A 356 -0.35 -2.79 -13.61
CA PRO A 356 -1.66 -3.23 -13.15
C PRO A 356 -2.03 -2.64 -11.78
N ASP A 357 -1.11 -2.50 -10.85
CA ASP A 357 -1.34 -1.85 -9.56
C ASP A 357 -1.73 -0.37 -9.72
N HIS A 358 -0.95 0.38 -10.50
CA HIS A 358 -1.26 1.79 -10.75
C HIS A 358 -2.57 1.96 -11.53
N MET A 359 -2.87 1.07 -12.49
CA MET A 359 -4.14 1.09 -13.20
C MET A 359 -5.31 0.81 -12.25
N HIS A 360 -5.16 -0.08 -11.26
CA HIS A 360 -6.17 -0.31 -10.24
C HIS A 360 -6.46 0.96 -9.44
N ALA A 361 -5.42 1.64 -8.96
CA ALA A 361 -5.57 2.90 -8.24
C ALA A 361 -6.22 4.00 -9.11
N ILE A 362 -5.77 4.16 -10.35
CA ILE A 362 -6.32 5.14 -11.30
C ILE A 362 -7.80 4.86 -11.57
N CYS A 363 -8.15 3.61 -11.90
CA CYS A 363 -9.52 3.24 -12.23
C CYS A 363 -10.47 3.40 -11.03
N ASN A 364 -10.05 3.06 -9.81
CA ASN A 364 -10.83 3.31 -8.60
C ASN A 364 -11.07 4.83 -8.40
N MET A 365 -10.03 5.65 -8.51
CA MET A 365 -10.18 7.11 -8.38
C MET A 365 -11.09 7.70 -9.46
N LEU A 366 -10.95 7.26 -10.72
CA LEU A 366 -11.82 7.68 -11.81
C LEU A 366 -13.25 7.18 -11.61
N GLY A 367 -13.43 5.94 -11.17
CA GLY A 367 -14.72 5.34 -10.87
C GLY A 367 -15.49 6.16 -9.84
N ASP A 368 -14.82 6.62 -8.79
CA ASP A 368 -15.40 7.51 -7.77
C ASP A 368 -15.58 8.97 -8.26
N GLY A 369 -15.36 9.24 -9.54
CA GLY A 369 -15.60 10.54 -10.16
C GLY A 369 -14.50 11.58 -9.94
N LEU A 370 -13.26 11.15 -9.64
CA LEU A 370 -12.12 12.07 -9.56
C LEU A 370 -11.62 12.40 -10.98
N VAL A 371 -11.50 13.68 -11.28
CA VAL A 371 -10.98 14.15 -12.57
C VAL A 371 -9.50 14.56 -12.42
N PRO A 372 -8.60 14.13 -13.33
CA PRO A 372 -7.21 14.54 -13.31
C PRO A 372 -7.03 16.06 -13.37
N SER A 373 -6.22 16.60 -12.46
CA SER A 373 -5.94 18.04 -12.36
C SER A 373 -4.48 18.32 -11.98
N ASN A 374 -4.10 19.60 -11.88
CA ASN A 374 -2.76 19.99 -11.43
C ASN A 374 -2.65 20.21 -9.91
N ALA A 375 -3.73 19.98 -9.16
CA ALA A 375 -3.77 20.22 -7.72
C ALA A 375 -4.63 19.19 -6.99
N LYS A 376 -4.45 19.08 -5.67
CA LYS A 376 -5.23 18.22 -4.77
C LYS A 376 -5.23 16.75 -5.23
N ALA A 377 -6.30 16.02 -4.93
CA ALA A 377 -6.44 14.61 -5.27
C ALA A 377 -6.32 14.33 -6.80
N GLY A 378 -6.82 15.23 -7.66
CA GLY A 378 -6.72 15.06 -9.12
C GLY A 378 -5.29 15.07 -9.66
N TYR A 379 -4.34 15.67 -8.93
CA TYR A 379 -2.91 15.58 -9.22
C TYR A 379 -2.39 14.14 -9.11
N LEU A 380 -2.89 13.37 -8.15
CA LEU A 380 -2.46 11.99 -7.92
C LEU A 380 -2.84 11.07 -9.09
N VAL A 381 -4.06 11.22 -9.63
CA VAL A 381 -4.46 10.50 -10.86
C VAL A 381 -3.52 10.85 -12.02
N ARG A 382 -3.26 12.14 -12.22
CA ARG A 382 -2.37 12.61 -13.30
C ARG A 382 -0.94 12.08 -13.11
N MET A 383 -0.43 12.09 -11.89
CA MET A 383 0.90 11.58 -11.56
C MET A 383 1.03 10.09 -11.90
N LEU A 384 0.07 9.28 -11.45
CA LEU A 384 0.07 7.84 -11.75
C LEU A 384 -0.11 7.56 -13.24
N SER A 385 -1.03 8.26 -13.92
CA SER A 385 -1.23 8.11 -15.36
C SER A 385 0.06 8.38 -16.16
N ARG A 386 0.79 9.45 -15.82
CA ARG A 386 2.08 9.78 -16.45
C ARG A 386 3.16 8.73 -16.14
N ARG A 387 3.14 8.17 -14.91
CA ARG A 387 4.05 7.09 -14.54
C ARG A 387 3.78 5.82 -15.34
N VAL A 388 2.52 5.46 -15.55
CA VAL A 388 2.13 4.33 -16.42
C VAL A 388 2.52 4.60 -17.88
N CYS A 389 2.26 5.80 -18.42
CA CYS A 389 2.68 6.15 -19.77
C CYS A 389 4.20 5.96 -19.97
N ARG A 390 5.01 6.41 -19.01
CA ARG A 390 6.46 6.21 -19.06
C ARG A 390 6.84 4.73 -19.00
N MET A 391 6.31 3.96 -18.06
CA MET A 391 6.59 2.52 -17.97
C MET A 391 6.21 1.78 -19.26
N LYS A 392 5.10 2.16 -19.87
CA LYS A 392 4.67 1.66 -21.18
C LYS A 392 5.70 1.96 -22.29
N GLU A 393 6.25 3.17 -22.30
CA GLU A 393 7.31 3.56 -23.24
C GLU A 393 8.62 2.80 -22.97
N ASP A 394 9.04 2.69 -21.69
CA ASP A 394 10.25 1.97 -21.29
C ASP A 394 10.17 0.47 -21.66
N LEU A 395 8.97 -0.10 -21.69
CA LEU A 395 8.71 -1.51 -22.08
C LEU A 395 8.38 -1.68 -23.58
N ASP A 396 8.39 -0.62 -24.37
CA ASP A 396 8.00 -0.59 -25.80
C ASP A 396 6.61 -1.23 -26.05
N LEU A 397 5.64 -0.96 -25.14
CA LEU A 397 4.29 -1.51 -25.26
C LEU A 397 3.46 -0.72 -26.30
N ASN A 398 3.06 -1.39 -27.37
CA ASN A 398 2.21 -0.79 -28.41
C ASN A 398 0.71 -0.90 -28.04
N VAL A 399 0.34 -0.33 -26.88
CA VAL A 399 -1.05 -0.24 -26.40
C VAL A 399 -1.29 1.16 -25.85
N SER A 400 -2.51 1.68 -25.89
CA SER A 400 -2.83 2.98 -25.30
C SER A 400 -3.05 2.88 -23.79
N LEU A 401 -2.99 4.01 -23.08
CA LEU A 401 -3.38 4.08 -21.67
C LEU A 401 -4.86 3.67 -21.48
N ALA A 402 -5.70 3.98 -22.45
CA ALA A 402 -7.10 3.56 -22.44
C ALA A 402 -7.26 2.04 -22.64
N ASP A 403 -6.42 1.38 -23.46
CA ASP A 403 -6.42 -0.08 -23.61
C ASP A 403 -6.00 -0.76 -22.30
N LEU A 404 -4.97 -0.25 -21.62
CA LEU A 404 -4.58 -0.70 -20.29
C LEU A 404 -5.73 -0.55 -19.28
N GLY A 405 -6.42 0.60 -19.32
CA GLY A 405 -7.59 0.85 -18.49
C GLY A 405 -8.75 -0.10 -18.79
N ALA A 406 -9.05 -0.32 -20.07
CA ALA A 406 -10.11 -1.23 -20.50
C ALA A 406 -9.84 -2.66 -20.02
N HIS A 407 -8.62 -3.18 -20.27
CA HIS A 407 -8.22 -4.49 -19.81
C HIS A 407 -8.36 -4.61 -18.28
N HIS A 408 -7.87 -3.61 -17.55
CA HIS A 408 -7.89 -3.64 -16.09
C HIS A 408 -9.32 -3.62 -15.52
N ILE A 409 -10.19 -2.74 -16.04
CA ILE A 409 -11.60 -2.64 -15.64
C ILE A 409 -12.32 -3.94 -15.91
N ASP A 410 -12.18 -4.50 -17.12
CA ASP A 410 -12.91 -5.68 -17.56
C ASP A 410 -12.44 -6.97 -16.82
N THR A 411 -11.19 -6.98 -16.32
CA THR A 411 -10.61 -8.16 -15.67
C THR A 411 -10.68 -8.10 -14.14
N HIS A 412 -10.52 -6.92 -13.54
CA HIS A 412 -10.26 -6.80 -12.10
C HIS A 412 -11.29 -5.97 -11.32
N LEU A 413 -12.13 -5.19 -11.99
CA LEU A 413 -13.06 -4.28 -11.33
C LEU A 413 -14.53 -4.60 -11.61
N ASP A 414 -15.40 -4.11 -10.73
CA ASP A 414 -16.83 -3.97 -10.97
C ASP A 414 -17.18 -2.47 -10.92
N TYR A 415 -17.55 -1.91 -12.07
CA TYR A 415 -17.90 -0.51 -12.21
C TYR A 415 -19.38 -0.21 -11.96
N SER A 416 -20.20 -1.21 -11.63
CA SER A 416 -21.64 -1.03 -11.43
C SER A 416 -22.00 -0.08 -10.30
N GLY A 417 -21.14 0.02 -9.28
CA GLY A 417 -21.29 0.89 -8.12
C GLY A 417 -20.56 2.23 -8.19
N PHE A 418 -19.81 2.51 -9.27
CA PHE A 418 -19.05 3.75 -9.40
C PHE A 418 -19.87 4.89 -10.00
N VAL A 419 -19.50 6.13 -9.64
CA VAL A 419 -20.11 7.35 -10.19
C VAL A 419 -19.80 7.51 -11.68
N GLN A 420 -18.56 7.21 -12.10
CA GLN A 420 -18.09 7.32 -13.46
C GLN A 420 -18.28 5.99 -14.22
N SER A 421 -18.82 6.09 -15.43
CA SER A 421 -18.93 4.93 -16.30
C SER A 421 -17.57 4.47 -16.85
N ARG A 422 -17.50 3.21 -17.29
CA ARG A 422 -16.32 2.66 -17.99
C ARG A 422 -15.91 3.56 -19.19
N GLU A 423 -16.86 3.95 -20.03
CA GLU A 423 -16.60 4.79 -21.21
C GLU A 423 -16.03 6.15 -20.82
N GLY A 424 -16.59 6.79 -19.79
CA GLY A 424 -16.08 8.06 -19.27
C GLY A 424 -14.67 7.94 -18.70
N ALA A 425 -14.36 6.88 -17.98
CA ALA A 425 -13.01 6.62 -17.48
C ALA A 425 -12.00 6.44 -18.62
N LEU A 426 -12.34 5.66 -19.65
CA LEU A 426 -11.47 5.45 -20.81
C LEU A 426 -11.26 6.72 -21.63
N ALA A 427 -12.29 7.57 -21.79
CA ALA A 427 -12.14 8.86 -22.45
C ALA A 427 -11.18 9.80 -21.68
N ILE A 428 -11.24 9.80 -20.35
CA ILE A 428 -10.31 10.56 -19.51
C ILE A 428 -8.87 10.04 -19.66
N LEU A 429 -8.67 8.72 -19.69
CA LEU A 429 -7.34 8.11 -19.88
C LEU A 429 -6.75 8.49 -21.25
N SER A 430 -7.52 8.40 -22.33
CA SER A 430 -7.09 8.84 -23.67
C SER A 430 -6.63 10.31 -23.66
N LEU A 431 -7.41 11.19 -23.03
CA LEU A 431 -7.07 12.61 -22.93
C LEU A 431 -5.80 12.86 -22.09
N GLU A 432 -5.59 12.11 -21.01
CA GLU A 432 -4.37 12.27 -20.19
C GLU A 432 -3.13 11.75 -20.93
N GLU A 433 -3.22 10.71 -21.74
CA GLU A 433 -2.13 10.25 -22.61
C GLU A 433 -1.78 11.29 -23.68
N GLU A 434 -2.77 11.88 -24.35
CA GLU A 434 -2.54 12.99 -25.28
C GLU A 434 -1.82 14.17 -24.61
N ARG A 435 -2.25 14.56 -23.40
CA ARG A 435 -1.63 15.61 -22.60
C ARG A 435 -0.21 15.26 -22.15
N TYR A 436 0.06 13.99 -21.86
CA TYR A 436 1.39 13.51 -21.55
C TYR A 436 2.33 13.70 -22.74
N HIS A 437 1.95 13.27 -23.94
CA HIS A 437 2.76 13.45 -25.15
C HIS A 437 2.93 14.94 -25.54
N GLU A 438 1.88 15.77 -25.35
CA GLU A 438 1.99 17.20 -25.54
C GLU A 438 2.99 17.84 -24.56
N MET A 439 2.96 17.41 -23.29
CA MET A 439 3.90 17.87 -22.27
C MET A 439 5.34 17.47 -22.61
N LEU A 440 5.59 16.25 -23.08
CA LEU A 440 6.92 15.82 -23.53
C LEU A 440 7.45 16.69 -24.66
N ARG A 441 6.64 16.92 -25.70
CA ARG A 441 7.01 17.79 -26.84
C ARG A 441 7.35 19.23 -26.41
N LYS A 442 6.58 19.80 -25.49
CA LYS A 442 6.85 21.14 -24.92
C LYS A 442 7.98 21.14 -23.91
N GLY A 443 8.15 20.02 -23.18
CA GLY A 443 9.14 19.83 -22.13
C GLY A 443 10.56 19.81 -22.67
N GLU A 444 10.79 19.20 -23.84
CA GLU A 444 12.12 19.14 -24.44
C GLU A 444 12.76 20.53 -24.62
N ALA A 445 12.01 21.48 -25.16
CA ALA A 445 12.50 22.85 -25.33
C ALA A 445 12.80 23.54 -23.98
N ALA A 446 11.97 23.27 -22.96
CA ALA A 446 12.17 23.81 -21.62
C ALA A 446 13.42 23.22 -20.95
N VAL A 447 13.60 21.90 -21.04
CA VAL A 447 14.79 21.20 -20.52
C VAL A 447 16.06 21.67 -21.21
N ARG A 448 16.08 21.70 -22.55
CA ARG A 448 17.21 22.23 -23.34
C ARG A 448 17.58 23.66 -22.94
N THR A 449 16.57 24.50 -22.70
CA THR A 449 16.80 25.89 -22.26
C THR A 449 17.34 25.95 -20.84
N ALA A 450 16.81 25.17 -19.93
CA ALA A 450 17.19 25.17 -18.51
C ALA A 450 18.60 24.59 -18.28
N LEU A 451 19.00 23.62 -19.12
CA LEU A 451 20.31 22.97 -19.04
C LEU A 451 21.35 23.54 -20.00
N ARG A 452 21.03 24.62 -20.72
CA ARG A 452 21.90 25.19 -21.78
C ARG A 452 23.32 25.51 -21.29
N GLU A 453 23.48 25.91 -20.03
CA GLU A 453 24.77 26.27 -19.44
C GLU A 453 25.45 25.08 -18.72
N LEU A 454 24.75 23.92 -18.65
CA LEU A 454 25.29 22.73 -18.01
C LEU A 454 26.18 21.97 -19.02
N PRO A 455 27.40 21.52 -18.61
CA PRO A 455 28.25 20.68 -19.45
C PRO A 455 27.52 19.41 -19.89
N GLN A 456 27.78 18.95 -21.12
CA GLN A 456 27.12 17.73 -21.67
C GLN A 456 27.58 16.43 -20.98
N ASP A 457 28.70 16.46 -20.29
CA ASP A 457 29.26 15.36 -19.47
C ASP A 457 28.83 15.45 -18.01
N ALA A 458 27.94 16.35 -17.65
CA ALA A 458 27.39 16.45 -16.32
C ALA A 458 26.63 15.18 -15.95
N THR A 459 26.86 14.69 -14.73
CA THR A 459 26.23 13.46 -14.22
C THR A 459 24.99 13.74 -13.35
N GLU A 460 24.86 14.95 -12.84
CA GLU A 460 23.72 15.34 -11.98
C GLU A 460 23.06 16.64 -12.46
N ALA A 461 21.73 16.65 -12.46
CA ALA A 461 20.94 17.83 -12.75
C ALA A 461 20.86 18.72 -11.49
N PRO A 462 20.99 20.07 -11.62
CA PRO A 462 20.85 20.97 -10.48
C PRO A 462 19.46 20.92 -9.85
N ASP A 463 19.40 20.78 -8.52
CA ASP A 463 18.16 20.68 -7.75
C ASP A 463 17.16 21.82 -8.05
N ASP A 464 17.62 23.07 -8.04
CA ASP A 464 16.76 24.24 -8.33
C ASP A 464 16.15 24.18 -9.73
N THR A 465 16.87 23.60 -10.68
CA THR A 465 16.36 23.40 -12.05
C THR A 465 15.28 22.32 -12.06
N LEU A 466 15.51 21.21 -11.36
CA LEU A 466 14.54 20.12 -11.23
C LEU A 466 13.28 20.60 -10.51
N PHE A 467 13.41 21.31 -9.37
CA PHE A 467 12.26 21.90 -8.65
C PHE A 467 11.46 22.85 -9.55
N ARG A 468 12.13 23.76 -10.24
CA ARG A 468 11.47 24.72 -11.12
C ARG A 468 10.72 24.06 -12.29
N LEU A 469 11.34 23.10 -12.97
CA LEU A 469 10.72 22.36 -14.07
C LEU A 469 9.53 21.51 -13.59
N ALA A 470 9.63 20.94 -12.39
CA ALA A 470 8.52 20.22 -11.78
C ALA A 470 7.35 21.14 -11.42
N GLU A 471 7.62 22.30 -10.81
CA GLU A 471 6.59 23.24 -10.37
C GLU A 471 5.94 24.01 -11.54
N GLU A 472 6.74 24.51 -12.48
CA GLU A 472 6.23 25.37 -13.58
C GLU A 472 5.70 24.57 -14.78
N ARG A 473 6.30 23.40 -15.04
CA ARG A 473 6.03 22.62 -16.25
C ARG A 473 5.42 21.25 -15.98
N GLY A 474 5.42 20.80 -14.73
CA GLY A 474 4.97 19.47 -14.33
C GLY A 474 5.88 18.34 -14.84
N LEU A 475 7.15 18.65 -15.11
CA LEU A 475 8.16 17.68 -15.50
C LEU A 475 8.79 17.06 -14.27
N ASN A 476 8.54 15.79 -14.04
CA ASN A 476 9.18 15.05 -12.96
C ASN A 476 10.71 15.01 -13.16
N PRO A 477 11.51 14.93 -12.09
CA PRO A 477 12.98 14.86 -12.19
C PRO A 477 13.48 13.78 -13.14
N ASP A 478 12.91 12.58 -13.07
CA ASP A 478 13.26 11.47 -13.95
C ASP A 478 12.92 11.76 -15.43
N MET A 479 11.82 12.46 -15.69
CA MET A 479 11.46 12.91 -17.05
C MET A 479 12.46 13.97 -17.54
N VAL A 480 12.90 14.87 -16.67
CA VAL A 480 13.94 15.84 -17.01
C VAL A 480 15.22 15.13 -17.39
N ALA A 481 15.64 14.13 -16.62
CA ALA A 481 16.82 13.30 -16.90
C ALA A 481 16.65 12.54 -18.23
N SER A 482 15.51 11.89 -18.46
CA SER A 482 15.23 11.18 -19.72
C SER A 482 15.26 12.10 -20.95
N ILE A 483 14.60 13.24 -20.89
CA ILE A 483 14.60 14.25 -21.96
C ILE A 483 16.02 14.81 -22.16
N ALA A 484 16.76 15.05 -21.09
CA ALA A 484 18.13 15.55 -21.16
C ALA A 484 19.07 14.55 -21.82
N ASN A 485 18.94 13.27 -21.45
CA ASN A 485 19.72 12.19 -22.04
C ASN A 485 19.46 12.08 -23.55
N ALA A 486 18.21 12.13 -23.98
CA ALA A 486 17.84 12.17 -25.39
C ALA A 486 18.32 13.45 -26.11
N ALA A 487 18.50 14.53 -25.36
CA ALA A 487 18.90 15.86 -25.85
C ALA A 487 20.42 16.07 -25.91
N GLY A 488 21.23 15.10 -25.44
CA GLY A 488 22.69 15.12 -25.55
C GLY A 488 23.44 15.12 -24.22
N TRP A 489 22.75 15.18 -23.07
CA TRP A 489 23.33 14.98 -21.72
C TRP A 489 23.21 13.52 -21.31
N SER A 490 23.93 12.63 -21.99
CA SER A 490 23.73 11.16 -21.98
C SER A 490 23.97 10.48 -20.62
N GLN A 491 24.55 11.17 -19.64
CA GLN A 491 24.83 10.63 -18.30
C GLN A 491 24.09 11.40 -17.20
N LEU A 492 23.23 12.36 -17.56
CA LEU A 492 22.56 13.20 -16.58
C LEU A 492 21.53 12.39 -15.80
N GLY A 493 21.69 12.33 -14.50
CA GLY A 493 20.78 11.71 -13.55
C GLY A 493 20.21 12.69 -12.53
N VAL A 494 19.40 12.17 -11.64
CA VAL A 494 18.88 12.87 -10.46
C VAL A 494 19.65 12.35 -9.25
N ARG A 495 20.12 13.26 -8.39
CA ARG A 495 20.87 12.84 -7.20
C ARG A 495 20.04 11.95 -6.27
N VAL A 496 20.75 11.08 -5.56
CA VAL A 496 20.15 10.26 -4.49
C VAL A 496 19.54 11.18 -3.41
N GLY A 497 18.31 10.86 -2.98
CA GLY A 497 17.59 11.64 -1.96
C GLY A 497 16.75 12.81 -2.48
N PHE A 498 16.86 13.21 -3.76
CA PHE A 498 16.06 14.32 -4.31
C PHE A 498 14.54 14.08 -4.20
N ALA A 499 14.09 12.83 -4.35
CA ALA A 499 12.68 12.48 -4.21
C ALA A 499 12.16 12.73 -2.79
N ALA A 500 12.99 12.47 -1.77
CA ALA A 500 12.65 12.75 -0.37
C ALA A 500 12.55 14.26 -0.11
N ASP A 501 13.48 15.07 -0.65
CA ASP A 501 13.45 16.52 -0.54
C ASP A 501 12.23 17.12 -1.26
N MET A 502 11.86 16.58 -2.40
CA MET A 502 10.65 16.96 -3.13
C MET A 502 9.39 16.64 -2.32
N ALA A 503 9.32 15.48 -1.70
CA ALA A 503 8.21 15.07 -0.84
C ALA A 503 8.10 15.96 0.40
N ALA A 504 9.23 16.26 1.06
CA ALA A 504 9.29 17.15 2.21
C ALA A 504 8.81 18.57 1.85
N ARG A 505 9.29 19.12 0.73
CA ARG A 505 8.89 20.46 0.23
C ARG A 505 7.38 20.50 -0.11
N ASN A 506 6.84 19.45 -0.69
CA ASN A 506 5.41 19.34 -0.96
C ASN A 506 4.57 19.24 0.32
N ALA A 507 5.06 18.50 1.33
CA ALA A 507 4.42 18.39 2.64
C ALA A 507 4.41 19.72 3.39
N GLU A 508 5.51 20.48 3.37
CA GLU A 508 5.59 21.82 3.96
C GLU A 508 4.61 22.80 3.30
N ARG A 509 4.51 22.77 1.97
CA ARG A 509 3.54 23.59 1.22
C ARG A 509 2.09 23.23 1.58
N THR A 510 1.81 21.96 1.77
CA THR A 510 0.47 21.50 2.17
C THR A 510 0.15 21.94 3.59
N LYS A 511 1.12 21.82 4.53
CA LYS A 511 0.98 22.33 5.91
C LYS A 511 0.79 23.84 5.95
N ALA A 512 1.57 24.61 5.18
CA ALA A 512 1.45 26.05 5.08
C ALA A 512 0.10 26.49 4.49
N ALA A 513 -0.43 25.74 3.52
CA ALA A 513 -1.76 25.98 2.94
C ALA A 513 -2.89 25.61 3.93
N ALA A 514 -2.70 24.60 4.76
CA ALA A 514 -3.66 24.20 5.79
C ALA A 514 -3.67 25.19 6.97
N SER A 515 -2.50 25.68 7.39
CA SER A 515 -2.39 26.68 8.49
C SER A 515 -2.93 28.06 8.10
N SER A 516 -3.02 28.39 6.82
CA SER A 516 -3.63 29.64 6.33
C SER A 516 -5.16 29.58 6.25
N ARG A 517 -5.77 28.40 6.39
CA ARG A 517 -7.22 28.24 6.53
C ARG A 517 -7.52 28.17 8.01
N GLY A 518 -8.06 29.27 8.55
CA GLY A 518 -8.59 29.32 9.92
C GLY A 518 -9.54 28.15 10.19
N HIS A 519 -9.61 27.73 11.45
CA HIS A 519 -10.51 26.69 11.92
C HIS A 519 -11.89 26.87 11.30
N SER A 520 -12.44 25.81 10.69
CA SER A 520 -13.83 25.79 10.27
C SER A 520 -14.69 26.08 11.50
N GLU A 521 -15.50 27.12 11.43
CA GLU A 521 -16.52 27.39 12.43
C GLU A 521 -17.38 26.13 12.54
N VAL A 522 -17.46 25.59 13.75
CA VAL A 522 -18.43 24.54 14.08
C VAL A 522 -19.81 25.19 13.95
N PHE A 523 -20.53 24.83 12.92
CA PHE A 523 -21.91 25.24 12.76
C PHE A 523 -22.73 24.52 13.83
N ASP A 524 -23.07 25.24 14.91
CA ASP A 524 -24.09 24.85 15.88
C ASP A 524 -25.46 25.11 15.23
N SER A 525 -25.94 24.14 14.45
CA SER A 525 -27.26 24.22 13.85
C SER A 525 -27.95 22.87 13.97
N ASP A 526 -29.15 22.90 14.55
CA ASP A 526 -30.10 21.79 14.57
C ASP A 526 -30.53 21.43 13.13
N PHE A 527 -29.71 20.63 12.44
CA PHE A 527 -30.15 20.02 11.20
C PHE A 527 -31.04 18.81 11.53
N PRO A 528 -32.17 18.63 10.82
CA PRO A 528 -32.96 17.42 10.96
C PRO A 528 -32.11 16.20 10.57
N ALA A 529 -32.27 15.10 11.32
CA ALA A 529 -31.60 13.85 11.04
C ALA A 529 -31.84 13.48 9.56
N THR A 530 -30.76 13.34 8.80
CA THR A 530 -30.84 12.89 7.41
C THR A 530 -31.20 11.41 7.47
N ALA A 531 -32.36 11.04 6.93
CA ALA A 531 -32.68 9.63 6.70
C ALA A 531 -31.66 9.10 5.66
N LEU A 532 -30.84 8.16 6.07
CA LEU A 532 -29.95 7.42 5.19
C LEU A 532 -30.78 6.28 4.60
N ASP A 533 -31.47 6.55 3.49
CA ASP A 533 -32.04 5.52 2.63
C ASP A 533 -30.90 4.96 1.75
N PHE A 534 -30.24 3.89 2.21
CA PHE A 534 -29.29 3.10 1.43
C PHE A 534 -29.85 1.69 1.20
#